data_c5e7e839c5d59f3305fd7dca79c26358
#
_entry.id   c5e7e839c5d59f3305fd7dca79c26358
#
_cell.length_a   1.000
_cell.length_b   1.000
_cell.length_c   1.000
_cell.angle_alpha   90.00
_cell.angle_beta   90.00
_cell.angle_gamma   90.00
#
_symmetry.space_group_name_H-M   'P 1'
#
loop_
_entity.id
_entity.type
_entity.pdbx_description
1 polymer ?
#
loop_
_entity_poly.entity_id
_entity_poly.type
_entity_poly.pdbx_seq_one_letter_code
_entity_poly.pdbx_strand_id
1 'polypeptide(L)'
;MLEEIKEKWDDILLNIKEEHDISEVSYRTWLLPLIPDSVDKDILTILVPDSAFISYVKKKYEFLLKITIEEITGFQCELDFKLKSDVKEPEKENRLINVTNNTVSQLALQNANLNPRYTFDTFVVGKNNNLAHAASLAVAESPGEIYNPLFIYGGVGLGKTHLMHSVAHFILKNNPSAKILYVTSEKFTNELIDAIRNKNNVSTTEFREKYRNNDVLLIDD
;
A
#
# COMPACT_ATOMS: atom_id res chain seq x y z
N MET A 1 -26.98 -18.80 5.61
CA MET A 1 -26.29 -17.91 4.66
C MET A 1 -25.23 -17.04 5.33
N LEU A 2 -25.55 -16.00 6.13
CA LEU A 2 -24.53 -15.17 6.79
C LEU A 2 -23.58 -15.99 7.69
N GLU A 3 -24.09 -16.89 8.51
CA GLU A 3 -23.28 -17.76 9.36
C GLU A 3 -22.34 -18.66 8.54
N GLU A 4 -22.81 -19.19 7.44
CA GLU A 4 -22.00 -19.98 6.53
C GLU A 4 -20.87 -19.15 5.88
N ILE A 5 -21.16 -17.90 5.49
CA ILE A 5 -20.15 -16.98 4.97
C ILE A 5 -19.12 -16.67 6.05
N LYS A 6 -19.55 -16.44 7.31
CA LYS A 6 -18.65 -16.18 8.43
C LYS A 6 -17.75 -17.36 8.75
N GLU A 7 -18.30 -18.58 8.73
CA GLU A 7 -17.54 -19.81 8.97
C GLU A 7 -16.45 -20.04 7.90
N LYS A 8 -16.78 -19.72 6.63
CA LYS A 8 -15.86 -19.90 5.49
C LYS A 8 -15.05 -18.64 5.16
N TRP A 9 -15.17 -17.57 5.94
CA TRP A 9 -14.59 -16.28 5.59
C TRP A 9 -13.06 -16.31 5.44
N ASP A 10 -12.37 -16.96 6.35
CA ASP A 10 -10.92 -17.12 6.29
C ASP A 10 -10.49 -17.92 5.06
N ASP A 11 -11.24 -18.95 4.69
CA ASP A 11 -10.99 -19.76 3.48
C ASP A 11 -11.23 -18.92 2.20
N ILE A 12 -12.28 -18.09 2.17
CA ILE A 12 -12.56 -17.17 1.07
C ILE A 12 -11.39 -16.19 0.86
N LEU A 13 -10.93 -15.56 1.93
CA LEU A 13 -9.83 -14.61 1.86
C LEU A 13 -8.50 -15.28 1.47
N LEU A 14 -8.26 -16.49 1.97
CA LEU A 14 -7.06 -17.26 1.65
C LEU A 14 -7.06 -17.71 0.17
N ASN A 15 -8.20 -18.16 -0.33
CA ASN A 15 -8.37 -18.55 -1.74
C ASN A 15 -8.07 -17.36 -2.67
N ILE A 16 -8.63 -16.17 -2.37
CA ILE A 16 -8.32 -14.95 -3.14
C ILE A 16 -6.81 -14.66 -3.13
N LYS A 17 -6.15 -14.84 -1.97
CA LYS A 17 -4.71 -14.61 -1.86
C LYS A 17 -3.91 -15.54 -2.75
N GLU A 18 -4.24 -16.85 -2.74
CA GLU A 18 -3.48 -17.89 -3.44
C GLU A 18 -3.73 -17.85 -4.96
N GLU A 19 -4.97 -17.68 -5.40
CA GLU A 19 -5.30 -17.68 -6.83
C GLU A 19 -4.81 -16.44 -7.58
N HIS A 20 -4.69 -15.31 -6.87
CA HIS A 20 -4.29 -14.04 -7.48
C HIS A 20 -2.89 -13.56 -7.06
N ASP A 21 -2.06 -14.43 -6.49
CA ASP A 21 -0.68 -14.13 -6.09
C ASP A 21 -0.57 -12.84 -5.22
N ILE A 22 -1.54 -12.63 -4.32
CA ILE A 22 -1.57 -11.44 -3.48
C ILE A 22 -0.46 -11.51 -2.43
N SER A 23 0.38 -10.46 -2.38
CA SER A 23 1.47 -10.40 -1.41
C SER A 23 0.96 -10.50 0.04
N GLU A 24 1.79 -11.06 0.93
CA GLU A 24 1.44 -11.16 2.37
C GLU A 24 1.09 -9.80 2.98
N VAL A 25 1.80 -8.74 2.59
CA VAL A 25 1.54 -7.37 3.05
C VAL A 25 0.17 -6.89 2.57
N SER A 26 -0.15 -7.09 1.29
CA SER A 26 -1.44 -6.71 0.71
C SER A 26 -2.60 -7.47 1.36
N TYR A 27 -2.44 -8.77 1.55
CA TYR A 27 -3.42 -9.62 2.22
C TYR A 27 -3.73 -9.13 3.63
N ARG A 28 -2.70 -8.88 4.44
CA ARG A 28 -2.85 -8.38 5.82
C ARG A 28 -3.43 -6.98 5.90
N THR A 29 -3.10 -6.13 4.93
CA THR A 29 -3.55 -4.74 4.93
C THR A 29 -4.97 -4.60 4.43
N TRP A 30 -5.35 -5.30 3.35
CA TRP A 30 -6.59 -5.04 2.64
C TRP A 30 -7.68 -6.08 2.85
N LEU A 31 -7.33 -7.37 2.92
CA LEU A 31 -8.29 -8.45 2.98
C LEU A 31 -8.56 -8.90 4.42
N LEU A 32 -7.53 -9.16 5.20
CA LEU A 32 -7.68 -9.66 6.56
C LEU A 32 -8.52 -8.76 7.49
N PRO A 33 -8.52 -7.41 7.37
CA PRO A 33 -9.36 -6.54 8.20
C PRO A 33 -10.84 -6.52 7.82
N LEU A 34 -11.24 -7.14 6.70
CA LEU A 34 -12.63 -7.17 6.24
C LEU A 34 -13.45 -8.13 7.08
N ILE A 35 -14.63 -7.70 7.52
CA ILE A 35 -15.52 -8.49 8.39
C ILE A 35 -16.91 -8.55 7.76
N PRO A 36 -17.45 -9.74 7.43
CA PRO A 36 -18.83 -9.88 6.98
C PRO A 36 -19.80 -9.60 8.15
N ASP A 37 -20.68 -8.65 7.97
CA ASP A 37 -21.58 -8.14 9.03
C ASP A 37 -23.00 -8.66 8.89
N SER A 38 -23.64 -8.35 7.77
CA SER A 38 -25.04 -8.66 7.53
C SER A 38 -25.31 -8.99 6.06
N VAL A 39 -26.37 -9.78 5.83
CA VAL A 39 -26.91 -10.07 4.50
C VAL A 39 -28.35 -9.59 4.47
N ASP A 40 -28.67 -8.70 3.54
CA ASP A 40 -30.05 -8.25 3.26
C ASP A 40 -30.37 -8.58 1.79
N LYS A 41 -31.24 -9.57 1.58
CA LYS A 41 -31.56 -10.15 0.26
C LYS A 41 -30.26 -10.64 -0.42
N ASP A 42 -29.83 -9.94 -1.48
CA ASP A 42 -28.65 -10.28 -2.27
C ASP A 42 -27.45 -9.33 -1.96
N ILE A 43 -27.53 -8.52 -0.90
CA ILE A 43 -26.48 -7.57 -0.52
C ILE A 43 -25.76 -8.08 0.73
N LEU A 44 -24.47 -8.38 0.61
CA LEU A 44 -23.58 -8.65 1.74
C LEU A 44 -22.90 -7.35 2.18
N THR A 45 -23.14 -6.94 3.41
CA THR A 45 -22.44 -5.81 4.03
C THR A 45 -21.13 -6.28 4.65
N ILE A 46 -20.04 -5.65 4.26
CA ILE A 46 -18.68 -5.89 4.78
C ILE A 46 -18.22 -4.66 5.54
N LEU A 47 -17.78 -4.86 6.78
CA LEU A 47 -17.20 -3.79 7.60
C LEU A 47 -15.73 -3.61 7.25
N VAL A 48 -15.33 -2.35 7.11
CA VAL A 48 -13.96 -1.92 6.87
C VAL A 48 -13.46 -1.02 8.00
N PRO A 49 -12.15 -1.02 8.31
CA PRO A 49 -11.60 -0.26 9.44
C PRO A 49 -11.60 1.26 9.22
N ASP A 50 -11.52 1.73 7.97
CA ASP A 50 -11.38 3.15 7.62
C ASP A 50 -12.03 3.46 6.28
N SER A 51 -12.48 4.70 6.08
CA SER A 51 -13.11 5.16 4.83
C SER A 51 -12.18 5.08 3.62
N ALA A 52 -10.88 5.25 3.80
CA ALA A 52 -9.90 5.11 2.74
C ALA A 52 -9.84 3.68 2.16
N PHE A 53 -10.17 2.67 2.98
CA PHE A 53 -10.27 1.27 2.53
C PHE A 53 -11.38 1.07 1.49
N ILE A 54 -12.51 1.75 1.64
CA ILE A 54 -13.68 1.55 0.77
C ILE A 54 -13.31 1.74 -0.70
N SER A 55 -12.68 2.86 -1.02
CA SER A 55 -12.34 3.21 -2.41
C SER A 55 -11.36 2.21 -3.03
N TYR A 56 -10.36 1.80 -2.26
CA TYR A 56 -9.34 0.88 -2.74
C TYR A 56 -9.86 -0.55 -2.88
N VAL A 57 -10.54 -1.07 -1.84
CA VAL A 57 -11.11 -2.42 -1.84
C VAL A 57 -12.18 -2.57 -2.93
N LYS A 58 -13.05 -1.59 -3.10
CA LYS A 58 -14.03 -1.59 -4.21
C LYS A 58 -13.34 -1.68 -5.57
N LYS A 59 -12.32 -0.86 -5.82
CA LYS A 59 -11.65 -0.83 -7.12
C LYS A 59 -10.89 -2.12 -7.43
N LYS A 60 -10.22 -2.70 -6.43
CA LYS A 60 -9.26 -3.79 -6.64
C LYS A 60 -9.80 -5.17 -6.27
N TYR A 61 -10.57 -5.29 -5.19
CA TYR A 61 -10.92 -6.57 -4.61
C TYR A 61 -12.41 -6.92 -4.67
N GLU A 62 -13.31 -5.96 -4.96
CA GLU A 62 -14.75 -6.21 -4.98
C GLU A 62 -15.14 -7.34 -5.92
N PHE A 63 -14.61 -7.33 -7.13
CA PHE A 63 -14.90 -8.37 -8.13
C PHE A 63 -14.40 -9.75 -7.69
N LEU A 64 -13.20 -9.82 -7.13
CA LEU A 64 -12.60 -11.06 -6.62
C LEU A 64 -13.41 -11.61 -5.45
N LEU A 65 -13.80 -10.76 -4.51
CA LEU A 65 -14.63 -11.13 -3.37
C LEU A 65 -15.99 -11.72 -3.83
N LYS A 66 -16.66 -11.08 -4.81
CA LYS A 66 -17.94 -11.57 -5.33
C LYS A 66 -17.81 -12.96 -5.93
N ILE A 67 -16.84 -13.18 -6.81
CA ILE A 67 -16.64 -14.48 -7.48
C ILE A 67 -16.31 -15.56 -6.46
N THR A 68 -15.34 -15.31 -5.57
CA THR A 68 -14.90 -16.34 -4.61
C THR A 68 -15.99 -16.66 -3.59
N ILE A 69 -16.80 -15.68 -3.16
CA ILE A 69 -17.98 -15.94 -2.31
C ILE A 69 -18.97 -16.83 -3.04
N GLU A 70 -19.28 -16.55 -4.30
CA GLU A 70 -20.19 -17.35 -5.10
C GLU A 70 -19.65 -18.78 -5.31
N GLU A 71 -18.38 -18.96 -5.60
CA GLU A 71 -17.72 -20.26 -5.79
C GLU A 71 -17.74 -21.13 -4.53
N ILE A 72 -17.43 -20.54 -3.37
CA ILE A 72 -17.30 -21.30 -2.11
C ILE A 72 -18.63 -21.54 -1.43
N THR A 73 -19.58 -20.59 -1.55
CA THR A 73 -20.87 -20.64 -0.82
C THR A 73 -22.08 -20.86 -1.72
N GLY A 74 -21.94 -20.71 -3.04
CA GLY A 74 -23.06 -20.72 -3.99
C GLY A 74 -23.95 -19.49 -3.90
N PHE A 75 -23.57 -18.46 -3.14
CA PHE A 75 -24.36 -17.25 -2.93
C PHE A 75 -23.90 -16.12 -3.83
N GLN A 76 -24.74 -15.78 -4.80
CA GLN A 76 -24.51 -14.62 -5.66
C GLN A 76 -24.96 -13.35 -4.94
N CYS A 77 -24.03 -12.42 -4.68
CA CYS A 77 -24.32 -11.22 -3.92
C CYS A 77 -23.68 -9.95 -4.51
N GLU A 78 -24.32 -8.82 -4.22
CA GLU A 78 -23.70 -7.51 -4.31
C GLU A 78 -23.01 -7.17 -2.98
N LEU A 79 -21.90 -6.40 -3.02
CA LEU A 79 -21.16 -6.02 -1.83
C LEU A 79 -21.43 -4.57 -1.47
N ASP A 80 -21.73 -4.32 -0.20
CA ASP A 80 -21.78 -2.98 0.40
C ASP A 80 -20.72 -2.86 1.50
N PHE A 81 -19.90 -1.81 1.45
CA PHE A 81 -18.81 -1.60 2.39
C PHE A 81 -19.15 -0.46 3.35
N LYS A 82 -19.14 -0.75 4.66
CA LYS A 82 -19.44 0.21 5.72
C LYS A 82 -18.30 0.30 6.72
N LEU A 83 -18.18 1.46 7.37
CA LEU A 83 -17.20 1.65 8.43
C LEU A 83 -17.59 0.80 9.65
N LYS A 84 -16.60 0.17 10.27
CA LYS A 84 -16.75 -0.44 11.59
C LYS A 84 -16.95 0.70 12.60
N SER A 85 -18.19 1.01 12.97
CA SER A 85 -18.48 1.96 14.04
C SER A 85 -17.91 1.41 15.34
N ASP A 86 -17.19 2.25 16.10
CA ASP A 86 -16.39 1.97 17.31
C ASP A 86 -16.95 0.90 18.26
N VAL A 87 -16.80 -0.36 17.92
CA VAL A 87 -16.95 -1.49 18.83
C VAL A 87 -15.55 -1.88 19.28
N LYS A 88 -15.27 -1.61 20.55
CA LYS A 88 -14.02 -2.02 21.20
C LYS A 88 -13.89 -3.54 21.15
N GLU A 89 -12.90 -4.08 20.46
CA GLU A 89 -12.44 -5.44 20.58
C GLU A 89 -10.95 -5.52 20.87
N PRO A 90 -10.50 -6.60 21.58
CA PRO A 90 -9.17 -6.68 22.17
C PRO A 90 -8.08 -6.95 21.12
N GLU A 91 -6.91 -6.41 21.41
CA GLU A 91 -5.68 -6.52 20.65
C GLU A 91 -5.28 -7.99 20.44
N LYS A 92 -5.19 -8.44 19.19
CA LYS A 92 -4.46 -9.66 18.81
C LYS A 92 -2.99 -9.32 18.57
N GLU A 93 -2.13 -9.93 19.34
CA GLU A 93 -0.68 -9.81 19.29
C GLU A 93 -0.12 -10.17 17.90
N ASN A 94 0.71 -9.27 17.36
CA ASN A 94 1.52 -9.53 16.16
C ASN A 94 2.59 -10.58 16.47
N ARG A 95 2.44 -11.78 15.93
CA ARG A 95 3.54 -12.76 15.85
C ARG A 95 4.45 -12.39 14.67
N LEU A 96 5.68 -12.04 15.00
CA LEU A 96 6.79 -11.89 14.07
C LEU A 96 7.05 -13.20 13.33
N ILE A 97 6.86 -13.21 12.02
CA ILE A 97 7.29 -14.32 11.17
C ILE A 97 8.49 -13.82 10.34
N ASN A 98 9.61 -14.51 10.52
CA ASN A 98 10.82 -14.31 9.73
C ASN A 98 10.56 -14.70 8.27
N VAL A 99 10.65 -13.75 7.36
CA VAL A 99 10.59 -13.99 5.93
C VAL A 99 12.01 -14.03 5.37
N THR A 100 12.33 -15.14 4.75
CA THR A 100 13.58 -15.43 4.07
C THR A 100 13.82 -14.49 2.87
N ASN A 101 15.05 -14.00 2.81
CA ASN A 101 15.58 -13.12 1.77
C ASN A 101 15.48 -13.72 0.37
N ASN A 102 14.74 -13.07 -0.52
CA ASN A 102 14.93 -13.18 -1.95
C ASN A 102 15.74 -11.98 -2.44
N THR A 103 16.84 -12.27 -3.11
CA THR A 103 17.80 -11.32 -3.68
C THR A 103 17.15 -10.43 -4.74
N VAL A 104 16.55 -9.34 -4.31
CA VAL A 104 16.24 -8.18 -5.17
C VAL A 104 17.59 -7.59 -5.60
N SER A 105 17.74 -7.28 -6.86
CA SER A 105 19.00 -6.84 -7.44
C SER A 105 19.57 -5.67 -6.61
N GLN A 106 20.62 -5.94 -5.84
CA GLN A 106 21.25 -5.00 -4.92
C GLN A 106 21.73 -3.72 -5.62
N LEU A 107 21.94 -3.77 -6.92
CA LEU A 107 22.34 -2.64 -7.76
C LEU A 107 21.25 -1.57 -7.91
N ALA A 108 19.98 -1.97 -8.07
CA ALA A 108 18.87 -1.01 -8.18
C ALA A 108 18.60 -0.28 -6.85
N LEU A 109 18.75 -1.00 -5.72
CA LEU A 109 18.60 -0.46 -4.38
C LEU A 109 19.74 0.51 -4.01
N GLN A 110 20.98 0.22 -4.41
CA GLN A 110 22.14 1.08 -4.18
C GLN A 110 22.05 2.39 -4.98
N ASN A 111 21.57 2.33 -6.22
CA ASN A 111 21.40 3.52 -7.05
C ASN A 111 20.31 4.47 -6.55
N ALA A 112 19.29 3.96 -5.86
CA ALA A 112 18.18 4.76 -5.31
C ALA A 112 18.47 5.32 -3.91
N ASN A 113 19.63 5.03 -3.30
CA ASN A 113 20.03 5.47 -1.96
C ASN A 113 19.00 5.12 -0.86
N LEU A 114 18.37 3.94 -0.98
CA LEU A 114 17.32 3.48 -0.07
C LEU A 114 17.90 2.71 1.13
N ASN A 115 17.32 2.91 2.30
CA ASN A 115 17.66 2.13 3.48
C ASN A 115 17.02 0.73 3.37
N PRO A 116 17.81 -0.36 3.33
CA PRO A 116 17.28 -1.73 3.13
C PRO A 116 16.42 -2.24 4.29
N ARG A 117 16.46 -1.58 5.45
CA ARG A 117 15.67 -1.96 6.61
C ARG A 117 14.27 -1.35 6.61
N TYR A 118 14.01 -0.37 5.75
CA TYR A 118 12.73 0.35 5.72
C TYR A 118 11.80 -0.28 4.68
N THR A 119 11.13 -1.35 5.10
CA THR A 119 10.14 -2.09 4.29
C THR A 119 8.78 -2.07 5.00
N PHE A 120 7.70 -2.37 4.27
CA PHE A 120 6.38 -2.52 4.89
C PHE A 120 6.35 -3.63 5.95
N ASP A 121 7.11 -4.71 5.75
CA ASP A 121 7.18 -5.83 6.71
C ASP A 121 7.80 -5.44 8.05
N THR A 122 8.70 -4.46 8.06
CA THR A 122 9.38 -3.97 9.27
C THR A 122 8.70 -2.76 9.89
N PHE A 123 7.71 -2.19 9.22
CA PHE A 123 6.96 -1.05 9.74
C PHE A 123 5.94 -1.49 10.79
N VAL A 124 5.98 -0.87 11.97
CA VAL A 124 5.03 -1.18 13.05
C VAL A 124 3.73 -0.42 12.82
N VAL A 125 2.68 -1.15 12.47
CA VAL A 125 1.33 -0.58 12.24
C VAL A 125 0.57 -0.48 13.55
N GLY A 126 -0.01 0.68 13.83
CA GLY A 126 -0.87 0.96 14.99
C GLY A 126 -2.07 1.83 14.60
N LYS A 127 -2.96 2.10 15.55
CA LYS A 127 -4.21 2.86 15.30
C LYS A 127 -3.96 4.23 14.66
N ASN A 128 -2.87 4.90 15.00
CA ASN A 128 -2.60 6.27 14.58
C ASN A 128 -1.85 6.38 13.23
N ASN A 129 -1.30 5.29 12.70
CA ASN A 129 -0.55 5.29 11.45
C ASN A 129 -1.09 4.30 10.39
N ASN A 130 -2.17 3.58 10.72
CA ASN A 130 -2.78 2.59 9.83
C ASN A 130 -3.19 3.22 8.48
N LEU A 131 -3.80 4.41 8.51
CA LEU A 131 -4.18 5.13 7.29
C LEU A 131 -2.97 5.49 6.44
N ALA A 132 -1.89 6.01 7.05
CA ALA A 132 -0.67 6.37 6.32
C ALA A 132 -0.01 5.12 5.71
N HIS A 133 0.02 4.00 6.45
CA HIS A 133 0.52 2.72 5.96
C HIS A 133 -0.31 2.21 4.77
N ALA A 134 -1.63 2.16 4.91
CA ALA A 134 -2.54 1.70 3.87
C ALA A 134 -2.45 2.57 2.60
N ALA A 135 -2.46 3.90 2.74
CA ALA A 135 -2.31 4.81 1.61
C ALA A 135 -0.96 4.65 0.90
N SER A 136 0.12 4.45 1.67
CA SER A 136 1.46 4.19 1.11
C SER A 136 1.52 2.88 0.35
N LEU A 137 0.88 1.83 0.87
CA LEU A 137 0.80 0.54 0.19
C LEU A 137 -0.05 0.63 -1.09
N ALA A 138 -1.17 1.35 -1.07
CA ALA A 138 -1.99 1.59 -2.26
C ALA A 138 -1.19 2.26 -3.38
N VAL A 139 -0.37 3.27 -3.04
CA VAL A 139 0.55 3.91 -4.00
C VAL A 139 1.61 2.92 -4.50
N ALA A 140 2.14 2.07 -3.63
CA ALA A 140 3.15 1.09 -4.01
C ALA A 140 2.61 0.01 -4.95
N GLU A 141 1.36 -0.42 -4.75
CA GLU A 141 0.70 -1.42 -5.59
C GLU A 141 0.21 -0.88 -6.93
N SER A 142 -0.23 0.39 -6.97
CA SER A 142 -0.79 1.04 -8.17
C SER A 142 -0.33 2.50 -8.25
N PRO A 143 0.92 2.78 -8.62
CA PRO A 143 1.45 4.13 -8.68
C PRO A 143 0.67 5.03 -9.64
N GLY A 144 0.29 6.21 -9.14
CA GLY A 144 -0.42 7.23 -9.92
C GLY A 144 -1.93 7.04 -10.09
N GLU A 145 -2.50 5.91 -9.63
CA GLU A 145 -3.92 5.61 -9.89
C GLU A 145 -4.89 6.16 -8.84
N ILE A 146 -4.56 6.05 -7.54
CA ILE A 146 -5.47 6.39 -6.44
C ILE A 146 -5.04 7.66 -5.75
N TYR A 147 -3.76 7.75 -5.39
CA TYR A 147 -3.17 8.90 -4.73
C TYR A 147 -1.99 9.43 -5.55
N ASN A 148 -2.16 10.62 -6.15
CA ASN A 148 -1.09 11.32 -6.85
C ASN A 148 -1.34 12.84 -6.82
N PRO A 149 -0.59 13.58 -5.99
CA PRO A 149 0.44 13.10 -5.06
C PRO A 149 -0.14 12.49 -3.77
N LEU A 150 0.62 11.60 -3.11
CA LEU A 150 0.41 11.24 -1.72
C LEU A 150 1.27 12.15 -0.84
N PHE A 151 0.65 12.86 0.09
CA PHE A 151 1.35 13.72 1.05
C PHE A 151 1.23 13.15 2.46
N ILE A 152 2.38 12.74 3.05
CA ILE A 152 2.47 12.18 4.39
C ILE A 152 3.06 13.23 5.32
N TYR A 153 2.32 13.60 6.37
CA TYR A 153 2.77 14.59 7.36
C TYR A 153 2.62 14.06 8.77
N GLY A 154 3.38 14.66 9.70
CA GLY A 154 3.38 14.27 11.11
C GLY A 154 4.67 14.67 11.80
N GLY A 155 4.73 14.47 13.11
CA GLY A 155 5.89 14.76 13.94
C GLY A 155 7.16 13.97 13.57
N VAL A 156 8.28 14.37 14.17
CA VAL A 156 9.56 13.69 13.98
C VAL A 156 9.50 12.27 14.56
N GLY A 157 10.15 11.31 13.91
CA GLY A 157 10.26 9.93 14.41
C GLY A 157 9.03 9.06 14.18
N LEU A 158 7.97 9.55 13.53
CA LEU A 158 6.73 8.77 13.30
C LEU A 158 6.79 7.82 12.09
N GLY A 159 7.94 7.72 11.40
CA GLY A 159 8.15 6.75 10.32
C GLY A 159 7.79 7.24 8.92
N LYS A 160 7.66 8.55 8.66
CA LYS A 160 7.40 9.10 7.32
C LYS A 160 8.41 8.60 6.29
N THR A 161 9.70 8.79 6.55
CA THR A 161 10.80 8.31 5.71
C THR A 161 10.78 6.79 5.55
N HIS A 162 10.43 6.04 6.61
CA HIS A 162 10.28 4.59 6.53
C HIS A 162 9.21 4.20 5.51
N LEU A 163 8.02 4.80 5.55
CA LEU A 163 6.95 4.52 4.59
C LEU A 163 7.35 4.87 3.15
N MET A 164 8.04 6.00 2.94
CA MET A 164 8.53 6.38 1.61
C MET A 164 9.51 5.35 1.04
N HIS A 165 10.47 4.89 1.83
CA HIS A 165 11.39 3.83 1.42
C HIS A 165 10.66 2.50 1.20
N SER A 166 9.64 2.18 2.03
CA SER A 166 8.83 0.97 1.86
C SER A 166 8.10 0.95 0.52
N VAL A 167 7.55 2.09 0.09
CA VAL A 167 6.93 2.25 -1.24
C VAL A 167 7.95 1.92 -2.33
N ALA A 168 9.14 2.51 -2.27
CA ALA A 168 10.19 2.27 -3.25
C ALA A 168 10.63 0.79 -3.30
N HIS A 169 10.86 0.18 -2.14
CA HIS A 169 11.22 -1.25 -2.04
C HIS A 169 10.16 -2.16 -2.63
N PHE A 170 8.88 -1.88 -2.33
CA PHE A 170 7.77 -2.68 -2.84
C PHE A 170 7.66 -2.58 -4.37
N ILE A 171 7.74 -1.37 -4.92
CA ILE A 171 7.70 -1.16 -6.37
C ILE A 171 8.87 -1.86 -7.06
N LEU A 172 10.11 -1.71 -6.57
CA LEU A 172 11.29 -2.35 -7.16
C LEU A 172 11.26 -3.88 -7.05
N LYS A 173 10.64 -4.42 -6.00
CA LYS A 173 10.44 -5.86 -5.85
C LYS A 173 9.51 -6.42 -6.94
N ASN A 174 8.43 -5.70 -7.26
CA ASN A 174 7.43 -6.14 -8.24
C ASN A 174 7.78 -5.73 -9.68
N ASN A 175 8.46 -4.58 -9.84
CA ASN A 175 8.95 -4.08 -11.13
C ASN A 175 10.39 -3.57 -10.99
N PRO A 176 11.40 -4.46 -11.18
CA PRO A 176 12.81 -4.10 -11.06
C PRO A 176 13.29 -3.06 -12.07
N SER A 177 12.53 -2.81 -13.15
CA SER A 177 12.84 -1.81 -14.18
C SER A 177 12.29 -0.42 -13.87
N ALA A 178 11.49 -0.27 -12.82
CA ALA A 178 10.90 1.01 -12.44
C ALA A 178 11.99 2.04 -12.10
N LYS A 179 11.84 3.24 -12.64
CA LYS A 179 12.73 4.37 -12.37
C LYS A 179 12.22 5.12 -11.15
N ILE A 180 12.90 4.95 -10.02
CA ILE A 180 12.56 5.61 -8.77
C ILE A 180 13.65 6.62 -8.42
N LEU A 181 13.26 7.85 -8.17
CA LEU A 181 14.13 8.91 -7.66
C LEU A 181 13.73 9.28 -6.22
N TYR A 182 14.62 9.04 -5.27
CA TYR A 182 14.52 9.55 -3.91
C TYR A 182 15.44 10.76 -3.74
N VAL A 183 14.90 11.84 -3.19
CA VAL A 183 15.61 13.10 -3.00
C VAL A 183 15.09 13.82 -1.76
N THR A 184 15.97 14.53 -1.04
CA THR A 184 15.53 15.46 0.02
C THR A 184 15.01 16.75 -0.58
N SER A 185 14.09 17.43 0.12
CA SER A 185 13.54 18.73 -0.28
C SER A 185 14.65 19.79 -0.41
N GLU A 186 15.65 19.74 0.45
CA GLU A 186 16.83 20.61 0.38
C GLU A 186 17.59 20.39 -0.93
N LYS A 187 17.93 19.14 -1.26
CA LYS A 187 18.67 18.79 -2.48
C LYS A 187 17.89 19.20 -3.72
N PHE A 188 16.57 18.90 -3.77
CA PHE A 188 15.69 19.29 -4.86
C PHE A 188 15.70 20.81 -5.06
N THR A 189 15.57 21.57 -3.96
CA THR A 189 15.55 23.05 -4.00
C THR A 189 16.89 23.61 -4.46
N ASN A 190 18.00 23.08 -3.94
CA ASN A 190 19.32 23.55 -4.34
C ASN A 190 19.61 23.29 -5.82
N GLU A 191 19.28 22.11 -6.32
CA GLU A 191 19.43 21.77 -7.74
C GLU A 191 18.52 22.64 -8.63
N LEU A 192 17.31 22.97 -8.19
CA LEU A 192 16.43 23.89 -8.90
C LEU A 192 17.03 25.31 -8.98
N ILE A 193 17.53 25.83 -7.86
CA ILE A 193 18.17 27.15 -7.82
C ILE A 193 19.40 27.18 -8.72
N ASP A 194 20.23 26.13 -8.71
CA ASP A 194 21.42 26.02 -9.54
C ASP A 194 21.06 25.97 -11.04
N ALA A 195 20.00 25.25 -11.42
CA ALA A 195 19.49 25.20 -12.77
C ALA A 195 18.94 26.56 -13.25
N ILE A 196 18.23 27.30 -12.37
CA ILE A 196 17.73 28.65 -12.69
C ILE A 196 18.87 29.64 -12.85
N ARG A 197 19.89 29.55 -11.98
CA ARG A 197 21.07 30.44 -12.00
C ARG A 197 22.13 30.02 -13.02
N ASN A 198 21.90 28.94 -13.74
CA ASN A 198 22.84 28.32 -14.68
C ASN A 198 24.23 28.07 -14.04
N LYS A 199 24.25 27.76 -12.72
CA LYS A 199 25.44 27.37 -12.00
C LYS A 199 25.84 25.94 -12.38
N ASN A 200 27.15 25.70 -12.43
CA ASN A 200 27.73 24.39 -12.75
C ASN A 200 27.35 23.84 -14.14
N ASN A 201 26.96 24.70 -15.10
CA ASN A 201 26.51 24.34 -16.45
C ASN A 201 25.27 23.41 -16.47
N VAL A 202 24.52 23.27 -15.37
CA VAL A 202 23.25 22.51 -15.34
C VAL A 202 22.16 23.37 -15.97
N SER A 203 21.54 22.87 -17.02
CA SER A 203 20.44 23.57 -17.68
C SER A 203 19.10 23.23 -17.00
N THR A 204 18.13 24.14 -17.13
CA THR A 204 16.75 23.88 -16.69
C THR A 204 16.13 22.66 -17.41
N THR A 205 16.62 22.35 -18.60
CA THR A 205 16.20 21.15 -19.36
C THR A 205 16.70 19.88 -18.69
N GLU A 206 17.98 19.81 -18.33
CA GLU A 206 18.55 18.64 -17.60
C GLU A 206 17.88 18.43 -16.24
N PHE A 207 17.60 19.51 -15.51
CA PHE A 207 16.83 19.44 -14.27
C PHE A 207 15.44 18.82 -14.51
N ARG A 208 14.71 19.28 -15.55
CA ARG A 208 13.40 18.72 -15.90
C ARG A 208 13.48 17.25 -16.30
N GLU A 209 14.45 16.87 -17.10
CA GLU A 209 14.66 15.49 -17.51
C GLU A 209 14.93 14.58 -16.32
N LYS A 210 15.80 15.01 -15.39
CA LYS A 210 16.11 14.27 -14.17
C LYS A 210 14.87 13.97 -13.31
N TYR A 211 13.98 14.96 -13.14
CA TYR A 211 12.85 14.82 -12.22
C TYR A 211 11.56 14.33 -12.89
N ARG A 212 11.40 14.49 -14.19
CA ARG A 212 10.18 14.10 -14.92
C ARG A 212 10.25 12.71 -15.55
N ASN A 213 11.45 12.20 -15.81
CA ASN A 213 11.64 10.91 -16.46
C ASN A 213 11.71 9.74 -15.48
N ASN A 214 11.03 9.86 -14.34
CA ASN A 214 10.90 8.81 -13.33
C ASN A 214 9.45 8.33 -13.26
N ASP A 215 9.28 7.04 -12.98
CA ASP A 215 7.96 6.46 -12.74
C ASP A 215 7.45 6.86 -11.35
N VAL A 216 8.38 7.00 -10.39
CA VAL A 216 8.06 7.43 -9.03
C VAL A 216 9.08 8.44 -8.52
N LEU A 217 8.60 9.55 -7.99
CA LEU A 217 9.41 10.59 -7.34
C LEU A 217 9.05 10.65 -5.86
N LEU A 218 10.06 10.46 -5.00
CA LEU A 218 9.95 10.53 -3.55
C LEU A 218 10.72 11.75 -3.05
N ILE A 219 10.02 12.69 -2.41
CA ILE A 219 10.64 13.91 -1.85
C ILE A 219 10.47 13.88 -0.34
N ASP A 220 11.59 13.81 0.40
CA ASP A 220 11.63 13.75 1.86
C ASP A 220 12.03 15.10 2.48
N ASP A 221 11.82 15.26 3.80
CA ASP A 221 12.14 16.49 4.56
C ASP A 221 13.61 16.89 4.48
#